data_fdb5d0f072d99f37c06a32c05068db04
#
_entry.id   fdb5d0f072d99f37c06a32c05068db04
#
_cell.length_a   1.000
_cell.length_b   1.000
_cell.length_c   1.000
_cell.angle_alpha   90.00
_cell.angle_beta   90.00
_cell.angle_gamma   90.00
#
_symmetry.space_group_name_H-M   'P 1'
#
loop_
_entity.id
_entity.type
_entity.pdbx_description
1 polymer ?
#
loop_
_entity_poly.entity_id
_entity_poly.type
_entity_poly.pdbx_seq_one_letter_code
_entity_poly.pdbx_strand_id
1 'polypeptide(L)'
;MAFEQSVRVIEDRMVEAQSGPMRLTIQVWKGGEPQLGLARQAADVSFGILERIAALRRLSSRPAVRLQNWPEDELALRMIEDTLRIGDADLTPMATVAGSIADAVADWLWREDLDRVIVENGGDIAVRLQPGQTVRVGMRPRVDQAAISHILNLEGSQESWGVTTSGFGGRSL
;
A
#
# COMPACT_ATOMS: atom_id res chain seq x y z
N MET A 1 22.29 3.89 -2.47
CA MET A 1 22.10 5.06 -1.59
C MET A 1 20.92 4.72 -0.70
N ALA A 2 21.13 4.51 0.59
CA ALA A 2 20.03 4.21 1.53
C ALA A 2 19.23 5.51 1.78
N PHE A 3 17.92 5.40 1.79
CA PHE A 3 17.04 6.50 2.15
C PHE A 3 17.05 6.68 3.68
N GLU A 4 16.90 7.91 4.14
CA GLU A 4 16.61 8.18 5.54
C GLU A 4 15.27 7.54 5.91
N GLN A 5 15.25 6.81 7.02
CA GLN A 5 14.07 6.08 7.50
C GLN A 5 13.56 6.72 8.79
N SER A 6 12.26 6.85 8.92
CA SER A 6 11.62 7.30 10.15
C SER A 6 10.35 6.51 10.45
N VAL A 7 10.12 6.26 11.74
CA VAL A 7 8.92 5.57 12.25
C VAL A 7 8.39 6.36 13.43
N ARG A 8 7.12 6.73 13.40
CA ARG A 8 6.46 7.43 14.50
C ARG A 8 5.05 6.92 14.75
N VAL A 9 4.64 6.95 16.01
CA VAL A 9 3.25 6.64 16.40
C VAL A 9 2.42 7.91 16.28
N ILE A 10 1.21 7.78 15.72
CA ILE A 10 0.24 8.85 15.57
C ILE A 10 -1.03 8.48 16.33
N GLU A 11 -1.47 9.37 17.22
CA GLU A 11 -2.73 9.24 17.98
C GLU A 11 -2.88 7.90 18.73
N ASP A 12 -1.78 7.27 19.16
CA ASP A 12 -1.73 5.97 19.86
C ASP A 12 -2.50 4.84 19.17
N ARG A 13 -2.73 4.93 17.87
CA ARG A 13 -3.50 3.92 17.11
C ARG A 13 -2.96 3.60 15.74
N MET A 14 -1.98 4.34 15.24
CA MET A 14 -1.36 4.08 13.95
C MET A 14 0.13 4.37 13.97
N VAL A 15 0.86 3.76 13.05
CA VAL A 15 2.28 4.01 12.81
C VAL A 15 2.44 4.64 11.44
N GLU A 16 3.17 5.75 11.37
CA GLU A 16 3.66 6.30 10.12
C GLU A 16 5.10 5.82 9.91
N ALA A 17 5.38 5.31 8.71
CA ALA A 17 6.71 4.92 8.27
C ALA A 17 7.07 5.69 7.00
N GLN A 18 8.24 6.31 6.98
CA GLN A 18 8.71 7.05 5.82
C GLN A 18 10.12 6.62 5.42
N SER A 19 10.33 6.40 4.13
CA SER A 19 11.65 6.13 3.56
C SER A 19 11.68 6.62 2.11
N GLY A 20 12.48 7.64 1.82
CA GLY A 20 12.54 8.26 0.49
C GLY A 20 11.17 8.67 -0.03
N PRO A 21 10.72 8.12 -1.18
CA PRO A 21 9.41 8.46 -1.76
C PRO A 21 8.23 7.77 -1.08
N MET A 22 8.46 6.73 -0.28
CA MET A 22 7.42 5.94 0.38
C MET A 22 7.01 6.61 1.69
N ARG A 23 5.70 6.72 1.89
CA ARG A 23 5.09 7.13 3.15
C ARG A 23 3.88 6.26 3.42
N LEU A 24 4.03 5.38 4.42
CA LEU A 24 2.98 4.46 4.85
C LEU A 24 2.31 4.96 6.12
N THR A 25 1.00 4.76 6.20
CA THR A 25 0.25 4.76 7.45
C THR A 25 -0.25 3.34 7.70
N ILE A 26 0.10 2.76 8.84
CA ILE A 26 -0.18 1.37 9.19
C ILE A 26 -1.07 1.33 10.43
N GLN A 27 -2.25 0.70 10.30
CA GLN A 27 -3.20 0.51 11.38
C GLN A 27 -3.53 -0.98 11.51
N VAL A 28 -3.41 -1.51 12.72
CA VAL A 28 -3.55 -2.93 13.02
C VAL A 28 -4.37 -3.09 14.30
N TRP A 29 -5.39 -3.97 14.29
CA TRP A 29 -6.30 -4.19 15.41
C TRP A 29 -6.50 -5.67 15.69
N LYS A 30 -6.54 -5.99 16.99
CA LYS A 30 -6.89 -7.32 17.51
C LYS A 30 -7.70 -7.15 18.78
N GLY A 31 -8.88 -7.79 18.87
CA GLY A 31 -9.77 -7.67 20.03
C GLY A 31 -10.26 -6.25 20.27
N GLY A 32 -10.36 -5.42 19.22
CA GLY A 32 -10.71 -4.00 19.32
C GLY A 32 -9.57 -3.08 19.75
N GLU A 33 -8.37 -3.60 20.04
CA GLU A 33 -7.22 -2.85 20.52
C GLU A 33 -6.17 -2.66 19.42
N PRO A 34 -5.55 -1.45 19.31
CA PRO A 34 -4.49 -1.19 18.34
C PRO A 34 -3.20 -1.97 18.67
N GLN A 35 -2.61 -2.60 17.69
CA GLN A 35 -1.39 -3.41 17.81
C GLN A 35 -0.17 -2.63 17.32
N LEU A 36 0.24 -1.59 18.06
CA LEU A 36 1.34 -0.70 17.68
C LEU A 36 2.69 -1.41 17.54
N GLY A 37 2.92 -2.48 18.31
CA GLY A 37 4.13 -3.29 18.21
C GLY A 37 4.25 -3.97 16.84
N LEU A 38 3.17 -4.60 16.36
CA LEU A 38 3.10 -5.20 15.04
C LEU A 38 3.17 -4.16 13.92
N ALA A 39 2.51 -3.01 14.09
CA ALA A 39 2.57 -1.93 13.12
C ALA A 39 3.99 -1.36 12.95
N ARG A 40 4.80 -1.31 14.02
CA ARG A 40 6.23 -0.93 13.94
C ARG A 40 7.06 -1.98 13.21
N GLN A 41 6.85 -3.27 13.49
CA GLN A 41 7.52 -4.34 12.77
C GLN A 41 7.17 -4.31 11.27
N ALA A 42 5.91 -4.03 10.94
CA ALA A 42 5.48 -3.85 9.55
C ALA A 42 6.16 -2.66 8.86
N ALA A 43 6.47 -1.59 9.60
CA ALA A 43 7.27 -0.48 9.08
C ALA A 43 8.68 -0.94 8.67
N ASP A 44 9.36 -1.73 9.50
CA ASP A 44 10.68 -2.29 9.18
C ASP A 44 10.61 -3.22 7.96
N VAL A 45 9.58 -4.06 7.87
CA VAL A 45 9.31 -4.92 6.70
C VAL A 45 9.14 -4.07 5.43
N SER A 46 8.40 -2.96 5.52
CA SER A 46 8.16 -2.07 4.37
C SER A 46 9.45 -1.44 3.83
N PHE A 47 10.41 -1.11 4.70
CA PHE A 47 11.71 -0.60 4.29
C PHE A 47 12.50 -1.64 3.49
N GLY A 48 12.53 -2.90 3.94
CA GLY A 48 13.16 -3.99 3.19
C GLY A 48 12.50 -4.25 1.84
N ILE A 49 11.17 -4.14 1.76
CA ILE A 49 10.42 -4.23 0.50
C ILE A 49 10.83 -3.10 -0.45
N LEU A 50 10.85 -1.84 0.03
CA LEU A 50 11.24 -0.69 -0.77
C LEU A 50 12.65 -0.84 -1.33
N GLU A 51 13.62 -1.30 -0.53
CA GLU A 51 15.01 -1.50 -0.96
C GLU A 51 15.10 -2.53 -2.09
N ARG A 52 14.39 -3.66 -1.99
CA ARG A 52 14.35 -4.68 -3.05
C ARG A 52 13.77 -4.12 -4.34
N ILE A 53 12.65 -3.39 -4.27
CA ILE A 53 12.02 -2.78 -5.47
C ILE A 53 12.90 -1.67 -6.04
N ALA A 54 13.57 -0.87 -5.20
CA ALA A 54 14.50 0.15 -5.66
C ALA A 54 15.69 -0.43 -6.43
N ALA A 55 16.17 -1.62 -6.06
CA ALA A 55 17.20 -2.34 -6.81
C ALA A 55 16.75 -2.72 -8.22
N LEU A 56 15.46 -2.97 -8.42
CA LEU A 56 14.83 -3.34 -9.69
C LEU A 56 14.28 -2.14 -10.47
N ARG A 57 14.53 -0.91 -10.02
CA ARG A 57 13.96 0.31 -10.62
C ARG A 57 14.19 0.43 -12.13
N ARG A 58 15.38 0.07 -12.63
CA ARG A 58 15.68 0.16 -14.07
C ARG A 58 14.78 -0.75 -14.90
N LEU A 59 14.45 -1.93 -14.39
CA LEU A 59 13.55 -2.88 -15.03
C LEU A 59 12.11 -2.38 -14.92
N SER A 60 11.67 -2.01 -13.71
CA SER A 60 10.29 -1.62 -13.40
C SER A 60 9.89 -0.27 -14.02
N SER A 61 10.85 0.54 -14.51
CA SER A 61 10.58 1.80 -15.23
C SER A 61 10.49 1.61 -16.75
N ARG A 62 10.46 0.38 -17.26
CA ARG A 62 10.25 0.08 -18.68
C ARG A 62 8.81 -0.40 -18.88
N PRO A 63 8.17 -0.12 -20.03
CA PRO A 63 6.85 -0.66 -20.32
C PRO A 63 6.79 -2.17 -20.13
N ALA A 64 5.78 -2.66 -19.42
CA ALA A 64 5.68 -4.07 -19.03
C ALA A 64 5.68 -5.01 -20.25
N VAL A 65 4.99 -4.61 -21.32
CA VAL A 65 4.90 -5.37 -22.58
C VAL A 65 6.25 -5.53 -23.30
N ARG A 66 7.26 -4.74 -22.95
CA ARG A 66 8.62 -4.76 -23.57
C ARG A 66 9.64 -5.51 -22.73
N LEU A 67 9.25 -6.06 -21.58
CA LEU A 67 10.16 -6.80 -20.72
C LEU A 67 10.41 -8.20 -21.28
N GLN A 68 11.67 -8.52 -21.57
CA GLN A 68 12.08 -9.84 -22.07
C GLN A 68 12.49 -10.79 -20.95
N ASN A 69 13.06 -10.24 -19.88
CA ASN A 69 13.48 -10.99 -18.70
C ASN A 69 12.70 -10.50 -17.48
N TRP A 70 12.09 -11.41 -16.77
CA TRP A 70 11.34 -11.11 -15.56
C TRP A 70 12.23 -11.34 -14.33
N PRO A 71 12.04 -10.53 -13.27
CA PRO A 71 12.82 -10.70 -12.04
C PRO A 71 12.38 -11.95 -11.28
N GLU A 72 13.23 -12.45 -10.38
CA GLU A 72 12.87 -13.53 -9.46
C GLU A 72 12.08 -13.01 -8.23
N ASP A 73 12.08 -11.72 -7.96
CA ASP A 73 11.37 -11.11 -6.85
C ASP A 73 9.84 -11.19 -7.08
N GLU A 74 9.14 -11.88 -6.19
CA GLU A 74 7.70 -12.16 -6.30
C GLU A 74 6.85 -10.87 -6.35
N LEU A 75 7.24 -9.83 -5.62
CA LEU A 75 6.50 -8.56 -5.64
C LEU A 75 6.68 -7.85 -6.97
N ALA A 76 7.91 -7.82 -7.49
CA ALA A 76 8.20 -7.24 -8.80
C ALA A 76 7.48 -8.01 -9.93
N LEU A 77 7.38 -9.35 -9.83
CA LEU A 77 6.58 -10.17 -10.74
C LEU A 77 5.11 -9.76 -10.70
N ARG A 78 4.51 -9.64 -9.49
CA ARG A 78 3.12 -9.20 -9.32
C ARG A 78 2.90 -7.82 -9.93
N MET A 79 3.80 -6.86 -9.70
CA MET A 79 3.74 -5.53 -10.31
C MET A 79 3.71 -5.57 -11.84
N ILE A 80 4.51 -6.46 -12.46
CA ILE A 80 4.51 -6.66 -13.92
C ILE A 80 3.18 -7.25 -14.38
N GLU A 81 2.72 -8.32 -13.74
CA GLU A 81 1.47 -8.99 -14.08
C GLU A 81 0.26 -8.06 -13.99
N ASP A 82 0.15 -7.28 -12.91
CA ASP A 82 -0.94 -6.33 -12.70
C ASP A 82 -0.92 -5.22 -13.77
N THR A 83 0.27 -4.75 -14.14
CA THR A 83 0.43 -3.78 -15.24
C THR A 83 -0.04 -4.37 -16.57
N LEU A 84 0.34 -5.63 -16.87
CA LEU A 84 -0.07 -6.31 -18.09
C LEU A 84 -1.58 -6.55 -18.16
N ARG A 85 -2.24 -6.81 -17.03
CA ARG A 85 -3.71 -6.96 -16.95
C ARG A 85 -4.47 -5.71 -17.35
N ILE A 86 -3.90 -4.52 -17.13
CA ILE A 86 -4.50 -3.24 -17.55
C ILE A 86 -4.47 -3.11 -19.08
N GLY A 87 -3.46 -3.70 -19.75
CA GLY A 87 -3.39 -3.75 -21.21
C GLY A 87 -2.91 -2.48 -21.89
N ASP A 88 -2.43 -1.47 -21.14
CA ASP A 88 -1.83 -0.27 -21.70
C ASP A 88 -0.36 -0.55 -22.10
N ALA A 89 -0.02 -0.28 -23.35
CA ALA A 89 1.29 -0.60 -23.92
C ALA A 89 2.45 0.26 -23.36
N ASP A 90 2.15 1.43 -22.84
CA ASP A 90 3.15 2.36 -22.30
C ASP A 90 3.27 2.31 -20.77
N LEU A 91 2.34 1.60 -20.11
CA LEU A 91 2.33 1.50 -18.67
C LEU A 91 3.53 0.68 -18.15
N THR A 92 4.17 1.21 -17.11
CA THR A 92 5.31 0.55 -16.46
C THR A 92 4.90 -0.08 -15.12
N PRO A 93 5.59 -1.14 -14.64
CA PRO A 93 5.32 -1.72 -13.33
C PRO A 93 5.42 -0.73 -12.16
N MET A 94 6.15 0.38 -12.33
CA MET A 94 6.20 1.45 -11.32
C MET A 94 4.85 2.11 -11.05
N ALA A 95 3.88 2.02 -11.97
CA ALA A 95 2.53 2.55 -11.77
C ALA A 95 1.77 1.81 -10.64
N THR A 96 2.13 0.55 -10.37
CA THR A 96 1.49 -0.27 -9.33
C THR A 96 2.26 -0.29 -8.01
N VAL A 97 3.44 0.36 -7.93
CA VAL A 97 4.40 0.20 -6.82
C VAL A 97 3.81 0.53 -5.45
N ALA A 98 3.02 1.61 -5.35
CA ALA A 98 2.48 2.05 -4.07
C ALA A 98 1.45 1.05 -3.53
N GLY A 99 0.51 0.63 -4.36
CA GLY A 99 -0.50 -0.38 -4.01
C GLY A 99 0.13 -1.74 -3.72
N SER A 100 1.08 -2.18 -4.53
CA SER A 100 1.78 -3.46 -4.33
C SER A 100 2.55 -3.52 -3.01
N ILE A 101 3.19 -2.42 -2.59
CA ILE A 101 3.86 -2.34 -1.28
C ILE A 101 2.81 -2.37 -0.16
N ALA A 102 1.72 -1.61 -0.29
CA ALA A 102 0.65 -1.61 0.71
C ALA A 102 0.06 -3.01 0.90
N ASP A 103 -0.24 -3.71 -0.19
CA ASP A 103 -0.74 -5.09 -0.17
C ASP A 103 0.27 -6.06 0.46
N ALA A 104 1.54 -6.00 0.09
CA ALA A 104 2.57 -6.89 0.63
C ALA A 104 2.74 -6.72 2.15
N VAL A 105 2.66 -5.49 2.66
CA VAL A 105 2.71 -5.19 4.09
C VAL A 105 1.43 -5.66 4.79
N ALA A 106 0.26 -5.45 4.19
CA ALA A 106 -1.00 -5.93 4.72
C ALA A 106 -1.06 -7.46 4.78
N ASP A 107 -0.60 -8.16 3.73
CA ASP A 107 -0.52 -9.62 3.68
C ASP A 107 0.46 -10.18 4.72
N TRP A 108 1.58 -9.49 4.96
CA TRP A 108 2.54 -9.88 5.99
C TRP A 108 1.90 -9.80 7.38
N LEU A 109 1.16 -8.72 7.68
CA LEU A 109 0.44 -8.54 8.94
C LEU A 109 -0.70 -9.54 9.10
N TRP A 110 -1.42 -9.88 8.02
CA TRP A 110 -2.62 -10.72 8.06
C TRP A 110 -2.36 -12.16 8.53
N ARG A 111 -1.10 -12.58 8.60
CA ARG A 111 -0.68 -13.87 9.14
C ARG A 111 -0.77 -13.97 10.66
N GLU A 112 -1.00 -12.84 11.37
CA GLU A 112 -0.94 -12.71 12.83
C GLU A 112 -2.32 -12.84 13.52
N ASP A 113 -3.33 -13.40 12.85
CA ASP A 113 -4.69 -13.55 13.40
C ASP A 113 -5.27 -12.22 13.93
N LEU A 114 -5.38 -11.25 13.04
CA LEU A 114 -5.82 -9.89 13.32
C LEU A 114 -7.27 -9.69 12.91
N ASP A 115 -7.97 -8.73 13.55
CA ASP A 115 -9.34 -8.39 13.18
C ASP A 115 -9.39 -7.49 11.96
N ARG A 116 -8.44 -6.54 11.89
CA ARG A 116 -8.41 -5.51 10.86
C ARG A 116 -7.00 -4.99 10.64
N VAL A 117 -6.64 -4.87 9.38
CA VAL A 117 -5.40 -4.25 8.92
C VAL A 117 -5.73 -3.20 7.87
N ILE A 118 -5.13 -2.03 7.99
CA ILE A 118 -5.19 -0.96 7.00
C ILE A 118 -3.78 -0.46 6.77
N VAL A 119 -3.34 -0.52 5.52
CA VAL A 119 -2.04 0.02 5.08
C VAL A 119 -2.29 1.00 3.94
N GLU A 120 -1.97 2.25 4.17
CA GLU A 120 -2.06 3.32 3.17
C GLU A 120 -0.66 3.72 2.71
N ASN A 121 -0.45 3.86 1.41
CA ASN A 121 0.79 4.32 0.79
C ASN A 121 0.49 5.40 -0.25
N GLY A 122 0.49 6.66 0.18
CA GLY A 122 0.33 7.79 -0.73
C GLY A 122 -1.02 7.86 -1.46
N GLY A 123 -2.09 7.27 -0.88
CA GLY A 123 -3.43 7.23 -1.46
C GLY A 123 -3.86 5.86 -1.99
N ASP A 124 -2.92 4.90 -2.07
CA ASP A 124 -3.24 3.49 -2.34
C ASP A 124 -3.38 2.76 -1.01
N ILE A 125 -4.54 2.18 -0.76
CA ILE A 125 -4.92 1.60 0.52
C ILE A 125 -5.19 0.11 0.35
N ALA A 126 -4.49 -0.72 1.10
CA ALA A 126 -4.79 -2.13 1.27
C ALA A 126 -5.52 -2.35 2.61
N VAL A 127 -6.64 -3.08 2.57
CA VAL A 127 -7.43 -3.40 3.76
C VAL A 127 -7.63 -4.91 3.86
N ARG A 128 -7.50 -5.45 5.08
CA ARG A 128 -7.85 -6.84 5.41
C ARG A 128 -8.81 -6.82 6.59
N LEU A 129 -9.92 -7.56 6.48
CA LEU A 129 -11.02 -7.56 7.46
C LEU A 129 -11.47 -8.96 7.78
N GLN A 130 -11.60 -9.29 9.05
CA GLN A 130 -12.35 -10.47 9.49
C GLN A 130 -13.86 -10.28 9.30
N PRO A 131 -14.64 -11.35 9.19
CA PRO A 131 -16.10 -11.29 9.19
C PRO A 131 -16.64 -10.46 10.36
N GLY A 132 -17.58 -9.56 10.06
CA GLY A 132 -18.19 -8.65 11.06
C GLY A 132 -17.40 -7.36 11.30
N GLN A 133 -16.19 -7.22 10.75
CA GLN A 133 -15.44 -5.95 10.80
C GLN A 133 -15.86 -5.02 9.67
N THR A 134 -15.70 -3.72 9.89
CA THR A 134 -15.99 -2.68 8.89
C THR A 134 -14.91 -1.60 8.89
N VAL A 135 -14.68 -0.99 7.73
CA VAL A 135 -13.82 0.19 7.56
C VAL A 135 -14.57 1.23 6.74
N ARG A 136 -14.46 2.49 7.14
CA ARG A 136 -15.04 3.62 6.42
C ARG A 136 -13.93 4.44 5.78
N VAL A 137 -13.97 4.56 4.44
CA VAL A 137 -13.03 5.37 3.67
C VAL A 137 -13.75 6.66 3.24
N GLY A 138 -13.25 7.79 3.73
CA GLY A 138 -13.75 9.10 3.34
C GLY A 138 -13.14 9.57 2.03
N MET A 139 -13.97 9.99 1.08
CA MET A 139 -13.53 10.50 -0.22
C MET A 139 -13.74 12.02 -0.30
N ARG A 140 -12.69 12.71 -0.75
CA ARG A 140 -12.72 14.15 -1.07
C ARG A 140 -12.61 14.31 -2.57
N PRO A 141 -13.59 14.90 -3.25
CA PRO A 141 -13.57 15.04 -4.72
C PRO A 141 -12.56 16.09 -5.20
N ARG A 142 -12.09 16.94 -4.31
CA ARG A 142 -11.14 18.03 -4.60
C ARG A 142 -10.09 18.13 -3.51
N VAL A 143 -8.83 18.28 -3.91
CA VAL A 143 -7.68 18.40 -2.99
C VAL A 143 -7.67 19.72 -2.20
N ASP A 144 -8.30 20.77 -2.74
CA ASP A 144 -8.41 22.10 -2.11
C ASP A 144 -9.57 22.21 -1.12
N GLN A 145 -10.41 21.17 -0.98
CA GLN A 145 -11.52 21.14 -0.05
C GLN A 145 -11.26 20.10 1.05
N ALA A 146 -11.39 20.50 2.32
CA ALA A 146 -11.25 19.60 3.46
C ALA A 146 -12.49 18.69 3.66
N ALA A 147 -13.64 19.06 3.09
CA ALA A 147 -14.88 18.35 3.28
C ALA A 147 -14.89 16.97 2.61
N ILE A 148 -15.26 15.94 3.38
CA ILE A 148 -15.56 14.60 2.88
C ILE A 148 -16.95 14.65 2.23
N SER A 149 -17.05 14.28 0.95
CA SER A 149 -18.32 14.30 0.20
C SER A 149 -19.01 12.93 0.17
N HIS A 150 -18.22 11.85 0.21
CA HIS A 150 -18.71 10.48 0.13
C HIS A 150 -17.97 9.60 1.13
N ILE A 151 -18.63 8.55 1.61
CA ILE A 151 -18.06 7.53 2.47
C ILE A 151 -18.29 6.18 1.81
N LEU A 152 -17.19 5.46 1.57
CA LEU A 152 -17.22 4.07 1.16
C LEU A 152 -17.15 3.20 2.42
N ASN A 153 -18.11 2.28 2.57
CA ASN A 153 -18.08 1.28 3.64
C ASN A 153 -17.51 -0.02 3.06
N LEU A 154 -16.42 -0.50 3.65
CA LEU A 154 -15.82 -1.80 3.35
C LEU A 154 -16.24 -2.76 4.44
N GLU A 155 -16.74 -3.94 4.06
CA GLU A 155 -17.26 -4.93 5.00
C GLU A 155 -16.42 -6.21 4.95
N GLY A 156 -16.24 -6.86 6.10
CA GLY A 156 -15.53 -8.12 6.25
C GLY A 156 -16.26 -9.35 5.68
N SER A 157 -17.35 -9.15 4.92
CA SER A 157 -17.91 -10.16 4.03
C SER A 157 -16.97 -10.49 2.88
N GLN A 158 -16.07 -9.56 2.55
CA GLN A 158 -14.91 -9.76 1.69
C GLN A 158 -13.65 -9.48 2.52
N GLU A 159 -12.74 -10.44 2.58
CA GLU A 159 -11.53 -10.39 3.40
C GLU A 159 -10.55 -9.31 2.97
N SER A 160 -10.45 -9.04 1.68
CA SER A 160 -9.43 -8.16 1.09
C SER A 160 -10.06 -7.07 0.23
N TRP A 161 -9.63 -5.83 0.45
CA TRP A 161 -10.04 -4.66 -0.33
C TRP A 161 -8.81 -3.83 -0.74
N GLY A 162 -8.85 -3.29 -1.95
CA GLY A 162 -7.97 -2.25 -2.43
C GLY A 162 -8.75 -0.98 -2.74
N VAL A 163 -8.27 0.18 -2.27
CA VAL A 163 -8.84 1.49 -2.64
C VAL A 163 -7.69 2.35 -3.14
N THR A 164 -7.84 2.88 -4.34
CA THR A 164 -6.81 3.74 -4.95
C THR A 164 -7.37 5.09 -5.34
N THR A 165 -6.55 6.12 -5.26
CA THR A 165 -6.87 7.45 -5.74
C THR A 165 -5.88 7.86 -6.80
N SER A 166 -6.37 8.16 -8.02
CA SER A 166 -5.56 8.87 -9.00
C SER A 166 -5.55 10.35 -8.64
N GLY A 167 -4.42 10.88 -8.17
CA GLY A 167 -4.29 12.28 -7.79
C GLY A 167 -4.15 13.20 -9.01
N PHE A 168 -4.90 14.29 -9.03
CA PHE A 168 -4.65 15.38 -9.96
C PHE A 168 -3.57 16.30 -9.37
N GLY A 169 -2.48 16.53 -10.10
CA GLY A 169 -1.40 17.43 -9.69
C GLY A 169 -0.47 16.90 -8.59
N GLY A 170 -0.53 15.59 -8.31
CA GLY A 170 0.37 14.91 -7.40
C GLY A 170 1.52 14.17 -8.12
N ARG A 171 1.89 12.99 -7.60
CA ARG A 171 2.86 12.06 -8.21
C ARG A 171 2.21 11.05 -9.16
N SER A 172 0.94 11.24 -9.50
CA SER A 172 0.26 10.44 -10.52
C SER A 172 0.87 10.72 -11.89
N LEU A 173 1.13 9.68 -12.63
CA LEU A 173 1.60 9.72 -14.00
C LEU A 173 0.48 10.19 -14.94
#